data_1cb9b119e5191deaaf710d88eea6358a
#
_entry.id   1cb9b119e5191deaaf710d88eea6358a
#
_cell.length_a   1.000
_cell.length_b   1.000
_cell.length_c   1.000
_cell.angle_alpha   90.00
_cell.angle_beta   90.00
_cell.angle_gamma   90.00
#
_symmetry.space_group_name_H-M   'P 1'
#
loop_
_entity.id
_entity.type
_entity.pdbx_description
1 polymer ?
#
loop_
_entity_poly.entity_id
_entity_poly.type
_entity_poly.pdbx_seq_one_letter_code
_entity_poly.pdbx_strand_id
1 'polypeptide(L)'
;MLNDIIPLVDKRFRTVADADHRALSGLSQGGIQTVTIGLRHTDIFHWLVPMSAGAENQGDDQFVEISRDVYEHPDALKRNLKLLHFVVGDQDVLHEADKRLADLLTAHGVKVTFQALPGMHEYKVWRRGLHEVAPLLFNPG
;
A
#
# COMPACT_ATOMS: atom_id res chain seq x y z
N MET A 1 9.63 -13.09 2.10
CA MET A 1 8.50 -12.75 3.00
C MET A 1 7.33 -13.73 2.80
N LEU A 2 6.77 -13.85 1.59
CA LEU A 2 5.54 -14.64 1.35
C LEU A 2 5.69 -16.13 1.68
N ASN A 3 6.80 -16.74 1.27
CA ASN A 3 7.02 -18.19 1.39
C ASN A 3 7.72 -18.62 2.69
N ASP A 4 8.23 -17.67 3.48
CA ASP A 4 9.04 -17.99 4.66
C ASP A 4 8.48 -17.31 5.92
N ILE A 5 8.41 -15.97 5.93
CA ILE A 5 8.06 -15.21 7.14
C ILE A 5 6.59 -15.39 7.49
N ILE A 6 5.66 -15.19 6.54
CA ILE A 6 4.22 -15.34 6.80
C ILE A 6 3.89 -16.74 7.28
N PRO A 7 4.29 -17.84 6.60
CA PRO A 7 4.02 -19.18 7.08
C PRO A 7 4.67 -19.49 8.43
N LEU A 8 5.85 -18.95 8.69
CA LEU A 8 6.52 -19.13 9.98
C LEU A 8 5.76 -18.46 11.12
N VAL A 9 5.29 -17.22 10.89
CA VAL A 9 4.52 -16.46 11.88
C VAL A 9 3.17 -17.13 12.14
N ASP A 10 2.44 -17.49 11.09
CA ASP A 10 1.15 -18.17 11.21
C ASP A 10 1.25 -19.52 11.91
N LYS A 11 2.38 -20.23 11.75
CA LYS A 11 2.65 -21.49 12.46
C LYS A 11 3.01 -21.29 13.93
N ARG A 12 3.69 -20.19 14.28
CA ARG A 12 4.24 -19.99 15.65
C ARG A 12 3.35 -19.17 16.56
N PHE A 13 2.47 -18.35 16.01
CA PHE A 13 1.66 -17.41 16.76
C PHE A 13 0.16 -17.65 16.47
N ARG A 14 -0.70 -17.17 17.35
CA ARG A 14 -2.15 -17.22 17.18
C ARG A 14 -2.59 -16.10 16.24
N THR A 15 -2.29 -16.22 14.97
CA THR A 15 -2.75 -15.32 13.92
C THR A 15 -4.09 -15.79 13.35
N VAL A 16 -4.83 -14.86 12.74
CA VAL A 16 -5.93 -15.19 11.82
C VAL A 16 -5.32 -15.19 10.42
N ALA A 17 -5.04 -16.39 9.90
CA ALA A 17 -4.21 -16.60 8.72
C ALA A 17 -4.99 -16.45 7.41
N ASP A 18 -5.67 -15.33 7.23
CA ASP A 18 -6.39 -14.99 6.00
C ASP A 18 -6.08 -13.55 5.55
N ALA A 19 -6.48 -13.20 4.32
CA ALA A 19 -6.22 -11.89 3.74
C ALA A 19 -7.02 -10.77 4.39
N ASP A 20 -8.18 -11.06 4.96
CA ASP A 20 -9.04 -10.08 5.64
C ASP A 20 -8.43 -9.57 6.94
N HIS A 21 -7.53 -10.37 7.53
CA HIS A 21 -6.85 -10.05 8.78
C HIS A 21 -5.36 -9.79 8.57
N ARG A 22 -4.94 -9.52 7.31
CA ARG A 22 -3.55 -9.23 6.99
C ARG A 22 -3.41 -7.91 6.25
N ALA A 23 -2.65 -7.00 6.84
CA ALA A 23 -2.28 -5.72 6.24
C ALA A 23 -0.80 -5.71 5.85
N LEU A 24 -0.47 -4.98 4.80
CA LEU A 24 0.90 -4.66 4.44
C LEU A 24 1.09 -3.15 4.47
N SER A 25 2.10 -2.70 5.20
CA SER A 25 2.44 -1.29 5.33
C SER A 25 3.95 -1.10 5.38
N GLY A 26 4.41 0.04 4.90
CA GLY A 26 5.80 0.42 4.98
C GLY A 26 6.01 1.86 4.58
N LEU A 27 7.16 2.42 4.95
CA LEU A 27 7.54 3.80 4.66
C LEU A 27 8.74 3.83 3.71
N SER A 28 8.82 4.85 2.84
CA SER A 28 9.92 5.02 1.90
C SER A 28 10.14 3.75 1.06
N GLN A 29 11.30 3.11 1.14
CA GLN A 29 11.56 1.82 0.50
C GLN A 29 10.53 0.74 0.88
N GLY A 30 10.07 0.72 2.13
CA GLY A 30 8.99 -0.15 2.59
C GLY A 30 7.63 0.21 1.97
N GLY A 31 7.40 1.47 1.64
CA GLY A 31 6.24 1.94 0.89
C GLY A 31 6.23 1.39 -0.53
N ILE A 32 7.38 1.44 -1.22
CA ILE A 32 7.55 0.83 -2.55
C ILE A 32 7.25 -0.68 -2.49
N GLN A 33 7.81 -1.36 -1.50
CA GLN A 33 7.56 -2.79 -1.30
C GLN A 33 6.08 -3.08 -1.00
N THR A 34 5.41 -2.19 -0.27
CA THR A 34 3.97 -2.30 -0.01
C THR A 34 3.17 -2.24 -1.31
N VAL A 35 3.49 -1.32 -2.21
CA VAL A 35 2.85 -1.21 -3.52
C VAL A 35 3.19 -2.40 -4.40
N THR A 36 4.49 -2.70 -4.59
CA THR A 36 4.95 -3.73 -5.54
C THR A 36 4.54 -5.14 -5.15
N ILE A 37 4.54 -5.45 -3.87
CA ILE A 37 4.12 -6.77 -3.36
C ILE A 37 2.59 -6.81 -3.18
N GLY A 38 2.04 -5.78 -2.55
CA GLY A 38 0.63 -5.77 -2.14
C GLY A 38 -0.34 -5.81 -3.32
N LEU A 39 -0.09 -5.03 -4.37
CA LEU A 39 -0.96 -5.02 -5.56
C LEU A 39 -0.93 -6.35 -6.34
N ARG A 40 0.19 -7.09 -6.29
CA ARG A 40 0.31 -8.41 -6.93
C ARG A 40 -0.24 -9.56 -6.10
N HIS A 41 -0.39 -9.35 -4.79
CA HIS A 41 -0.78 -10.39 -3.84
C HIS A 41 -2.01 -9.98 -3.03
N THR A 42 -3.04 -9.52 -3.75
CA THR A 42 -4.34 -9.18 -3.13
C THR A 42 -5.11 -10.42 -2.65
N ASP A 43 -4.66 -11.60 -2.97
CA ASP A 43 -5.09 -12.86 -2.38
C ASP A 43 -4.52 -13.10 -0.96
N ILE A 44 -3.47 -12.35 -0.61
CA ILE A 44 -2.77 -12.44 0.69
C ILE A 44 -3.02 -11.21 1.57
N PHE A 45 -3.13 -10.01 0.96
CA PHE A 45 -3.27 -8.74 1.66
C PHE A 45 -4.48 -7.97 1.13
N HIS A 46 -5.48 -7.75 1.95
CA HIS A 46 -6.62 -6.91 1.60
C HIS A 46 -6.49 -5.45 2.05
N TRP A 47 -5.47 -5.14 2.86
CA TRP A 47 -5.25 -3.82 3.46
C TRP A 47 -3.83 -3.35 3.16
N LEU A 48 -3.71 -2.26 2.39
CA LEU A 48 -2.42 -1.73 1.97
C LEU A 48 -2.28 -0.27 2.42
N VAL A 49 -1.16 0.03 3.10
CA VAL A 49 -0.86 1.39 3.56
C VAL A 49 0.58 1.76 3.15
N PRO A 50 0.81 2.12 1.87
CA PRO A 50 2.08 2.67 1.44
C PRO A 50 2.27 4.09 1.98
N MET A 51 3.44 4.37 2.55
CA MET A 51 3.80 5.69 3.06
C MET A 51 5.03 6.21 2.34
N SER A 52 4.91 7.37 1.67
CA SER A 52 5.99 7.98 0.88
C SER A 52 6.68 6.95 -0.01
N ALA A 53 5.90 6.25 -0.82
CA ALA A 53 6.37 5.12 -1.62
C ALA A 53 7.18 5.58 -2.83
N GLY A 54 6.76 6.62 -3.53
CA GLY A 54 7.47 7.17 -4.67
C GLY A 54 7.76 6.13 -5.76
N ALA A 55 6.85 5.21 -6.01
CA ALA A 55 7.08 4.05 -6.85
C ALA A 55 7.57 4.43 -8.27
N GLU A 56 7.14 5.57 -8.79
CA GLU A 56 7.57 6.09 -10.08
C GLU A 56 9.04 6.53 -10.10
N ASN A 57 9.61 6.93 -8.95
CA ASN A 57 10.98 7.44 -8.88
C ASN A 57 12.06 6.35 -8.85
N GLN A 58 11.68 5.08 -8.83
CA GLN A 58 12.62 3.95 -8.79
C GLN A 58 13.10 3.48 -10.17
N GLY A 59 12.78 4.23 -11.20
CA GLY A 59 13.05 3.95 -12.60
C GLY A 59 11.78 3.56 -13.36
N ASP A 60 11.78 3.86 -14.65
CA ASP A 60 10.62 3.65 -15.54
C ASP A 60 10.14 2.19 -15.52
N ASP A 61 11.07 1.24 -15.42
CA ASP A 61 10.75 -0.20 -15.42
C ASP A 61 9.88 -0.62 -14.26
N GLN A 62 10.13 -0.10 -13.06
CA GLN A 62 9.36 -0.48 -11.87
C GLN A 62 7.95 0.13 -11.88
N PHE A 63 7.81 1.38 -12.33
CA PHE A 63 6.49 2.00 -12.50
C PHE A 63 5.69 1.29 -13.59
N VAL A 64 6.31 0.96 -14.72
CA VAL A 64 5.68 0.19 -15.80
C VAL A 64 5.23 -1.18 -15.32
N GLU A 65 6.03 -1.85 -14.49
CA GLU A 65 5.69 -3.15 -13.92
C GLU A 65 4.48 -3.07 -12.98
N ILE A 66 4.45 -2.09 -12.07
CA ILE A 66 3.31 -1.85 -11.16
C ILE A 66 2.06 -1.46 -11.97
N SER A 67 2.23 -0.61 -12.98
CA SER A 67 1.14 -0.19 -13.85
C SER A 67 0.55 -1.36 -14.63
N ARG A 68 1.39 -2.30 -15.07
CA ARG A 68 0.95 -3.52 -15.78
C ARG A 68 0.00 -4.34 -14.90
N ASP A 69 0.36 -4.60 -13.64
CA ASP A 69 -0.50 -5.34 -12.72
C ASP A 69 -1.88 -4.68 -12.57
N VAL A 70 -1.93 -3.34 -12.56
CA VAL A 70 -3.19 -2.59 -12.52
C VAL A 70 -4.03 -2.80 -13.78
N TYR A 71 -3.40 -2.72 -14.95
CA TYR A 71 -4.10 -2.84 -16.23
C TYR A 71 -4.51 -4.28 -16.56
N GLU A 72 -3.69 -5.26 -16.19
CA GLU A 72 -3.97 -6.67 -16.47
C GLU A 72 -4.99 -7.26 -15.51
N HIS A 73 -5.02 -6.81 -14.24
CA HIS A 73 -5.84 -7.41 -13.18
C HIS A 73 -6.67 -6.41 -12.35
N PRO A 74 -7.27 -5.37 -12.95
CA PRO A 74 -7.99 -4.34 -12.19
C PRO A 74 -9.18 -4.89 -11.40
N ASP A 75 -9.82 -5.92 -11.91
CA ASP A 75 -10.98 -6.53 -11.25
C ASP A 75 -10.61 -7.32 -10.00
N ALA A 76 -9.42 -7.92 -9.95
CA ALA A 76 -8.90 -8.56 -8.74
C ALA A 76 -8.62 -7.51 -7.66
N LEU A 77 -7.97 -6.39 -8.01
CA LEU A 77 -7.72 -5.28 -7.09
C LEU A 77 -9.03 -4.72 -6.54
N LYS A 78 -10.01 -4.46 -7.40
CA LYS A 78 -11.32 -3.91 -7.02
C LYS A 78 -12.12 -4.83 -6.08
N ARG A 79 -12.01 -6.15 -6.28
CA ARG A 79 -12.73 -7.12 -5.43
C ARG A 79 -12.08 -7.35 -4.09
N ASN A 80 -10.75 -7.44 -4.08
CA ASN A 80 -10.02 -7.97 -2.93
C ASN A 80 -9.58 -6.86 -1.97
N LEU A 81 -9.20 -5.68 -2.50
CA LEU A 81 -8.73 -4.60 -1.63
C LEU A 81 -9.88 -3.99 -0.83
N LYS A 82 -9.77 -4.05 0.48
CA LYS A 82 -10.66 -3.37 1.44
C LYS A 82 -10.17 -1.98 1.79
N LEU A 83 -8.85 -1.79 1.79
CA LEU A 83 -8.22 -0.49 1.97
C LEU A 83 -6.95 -0.40 1.12
N LEU A 84 -6.84 0.68 0.36
CA LEU A 84 -5.59 1.17 -0.21
C LEU A 84 -5.46 2.64 0.17
N HIS A 85 -4.59 2.94 1.13
CA HIS A 85 -4.47 4.25 1.74
C HIS A 85 -3.03 4.76 1.66
N PHE A 86 -2.78 5.69 0.76
CA PHE A 86 -1.50 6.38 0.63
C PHE A 86 -1.36 7.44 1.70
N VAL A 87 -0.20 7.51 2.34
CA VAL A 87 0.19 8.59 3.26
C VAL A 87 1.48 9.20 2.80
N VAL A 88 1.54 10.52 2.68
CA VAL A 88 2.74 11.23 2.24
C VAL A 88 2.81 12.63 2.86
N GLY A 89 4.00 13.19 3.01
CA GLY A 89 4.15 14.61 3.40
C GLY A 89 3.74 15.53 2.26
N ASP A 90 3.09 16.66 2.57
CA ASP A 90 2.70 17.68 1.58
C ASP A 90 3.93 18.40 0.96
N GLN A 91 5.09 18.29 1.61
CA GLN A 91 6.39 18.78 1.14
C GLN A 91 7.38 17.65 0.87
N ASP A 92 6.92 16.40 0.81
CA ASP A 92 7.74 15.24 0.48
C ASP A 92 8.10 15.27 -1.01
N VAL A 93 9.36 15.00 -1.33
CA VAL A 93 9.84 14.89 -2.73
C VAL A 93 9.14 13.77 -3.51
N LEU A 94 8.52 12.82 -2.83
CA LEU A 94 7.77 11.70 -3.42
C LEU A 94 6.26 11.95 -3.52
N HIS A 95 5.78 13.12 -3.05
CA HIS A 95 4.35 13.46 -3.05
C HIS A 95 3.70 13.30 -4.42
N GLU A 96 4.30 13.90 -5.45
CA GLU A 96 3.74 13.87 -6.81
C GLU A 96 3.77 12.45 -7.43
N ALA A 97 4.80 11.66 -7.11
CA ALA A 97 4.88 10.28 -7.58
C ALA A 97 3.78 9.41 -6.96
N ASP A 98 3.58 9.53 -5.65
CA ASP A 98 2.50 8.82 -4.94
C ASP A 98 1.12 9.27 -5.44
N LYS A 99 0.94 10.57 -5.69
CA LYS A 99 -0.31 11.14 -6.21
C LYS A 99 -0.64 10.58 -7.60
N ARG A 100 0.34 10.54 -8.51
CA ARG A 100 0.15 9.98 -9.86
C ARG A 100 -0.26 8.52 -9.82
N LEU A 101 0.38 7.71 -8.96
CA LEU A 101 0.01 6.31 -8.81
C LEU A 101 -1.41 6.16 -8.23
N ALA A 102 -1.75 6.92 -7.21
CA ALA A 102 -3.10 6.92 -6.63
C ALA A 102 -4.17 7.31 -7.67
N ASP A 103 -3.89 8.33 -8.50
CA ASP A 103 -4.79 8.77 -9.57
C ASP A 103 -4.92 7.71 -10.67
N LEU A 104 -3.84 7.06 -11.07
CA LEU A 104 -3.85 5.96 -12.02
C LEU A 104 -4.75 4.81 -11.53
N LEU A 105 -4.57 4.37 -10.30
CA LEU A 105 -5.38 3.31 -9.69
C LEU A 105 -6.86 3.71 -9.62
N THR A 106 -7.14 4.95 -9.24
CA THR A 106 -8.49 5.50 -9.19
C THR A 106 -9.14 5.54 -10.58
N ALA A 107 -8.40 5.94 -11.61
CA ALA A 107 -8.87 5.95 -13.00
C ALA A 107 -9.26 4.55 -13.50
N HIS A 108 -8.64 3.50 -12.96
CA HIS A 108 -8.99 2.10 -13.25
C HIS A 108 -10.08 1.54 -12.31
N GLY A 109 -10.70 2.39 -11.49
CA GLY A 109 -11.81 2.02 -10.62
C GLY A 109 -11.41 1.33 -9.31
N VAL A 110 -10.13 1.37 -8.94
CA VAL A 110 -9.66 0.93 -7.62
C VAL A 110 -10.01 2.00 -6.59
N LYS A 111 -10.59 1.61 -5.46
CA LYS A 111 -10.89 2.54 -4.37
C LYS A 111 -9.60 2.91 -3.64
N VAL A 112 -9.15 4.14 -3.80
CA VAL A 112 -7.92 4.66 -3.20
C VAL A 112 -8.24 5.85 -2.29
N THR A 113 -7.60 5.89 -1.13
CA THR A 113 -7.51 7.10 -0.29
C THR A 113 -6.11 7.66 -0.40
N PHE A 114 -5.99 8.95 -0.68
CA PHE A 114 -4.72 9.67 -0.70
C PHE A 114 -4.72 10.73 0.38
N GLN A 115 -3.77 10.63 1.31
CA GLN A 115 -3.64 11.52 2.45
C GLN A 115 -2.30 12.24 2.42
N ALA A 116 -2.34 13.55 2.19
CA ALA A 116 -1.20 14.43 2.37
C ALA A 116 -1.22 15.04 3.79
N LEU A 117 -0.14 14.88 4.53
CA LEU A 117 0.03 15.42 5.89
C LEU A 117 1.09 16.51 5.88
N PRO A 118 0.97 17.54 6.75
CA PRO A 118 2.00 18.56 6.86
C PRO A 118 3.36 17.98 7.23
N GLY A 119 4.37 18.19 6.37
CA GLY A 119 5.75 17.76 6.58
C GLY A 119 6.42 17.23 5.32
N MET A 120 7.67 16.81 5.50
CA MET A 120 8.56 16.30 4.46
C MET A 120 8.65 14.77 4.51
N HIS A 121 9.72 14.20 3.92
CA HIS A 121 10.05 12.77 3.99
C HIS A 121 10.59 12.42 5.38
N GLU A 122 9.72 12.31 6.38
CA GLU A 122 10.13 12.23 7.79
C GLU A 122 9.21 11.35 8.67
N TYR A 123 9.77 10.81 9.73
CA TYR A 123 9.05 9.95 10.70
C TYR A 123 7.83 10.59 11.33
N LYS A 124 7.82 11.88 11.50
CA LYS A 124 6.68 12.64 12.06
C LYS A 124 5.43 12.48 11.19
N VAL A 125 5.59 12.55 9.87
CA VAL A 125 4.52 12.32 8.90
C VAL A 125 4.02 10.88 8.99
N TRP A 126 4.93 9.91 8.91
CA TRP A 126 4.56 8.48 8.88
C TRP A 126 3.94 8.00 10.19
N ARG A 127 4.45 8.45 11.34
CA ARG A 127 3.85 8.13 12.64
C ARG A 127 2.42 8.66 12.76
N ARG A 128 2.20 9.90 12.31
CA ARG A 128 0.89 10.50 12.30
C ARG A 128 -0.06 9.76 11.35
N GLY A 129 0.39 9.50 10.12
CA GLY A 129 -0.39 8.73 9.14
C GLY A 129 -0.76 7.35 9.65
N LEU A 130 0.19 6.62 10.23
CA LEU A 130 -0.10 5.31 10.83
C LEU A 130 -1.11 5.40 11.97
N HIS A 131 -1.00 6.41 12.84
CA HIS A 131 -1.96 6.62 13.93
C HIS A 131 -3.39 6.87 13.40
N GLU A 132 -3.51 7.66 12.32
CA GLU A 132 -4.80 7.99 11.74
C GLU A 132 -5.41 6.82 10.94
N VAL A 133 -4.57 5.99 10.32
CA VAL A 133 -5.00 4.85 9.50
C VAL A 133 -5.26 3.58 10.30
N ALA A 134 -4.54 3.36 11.41
CA ALA A 134 -4.64 2.12 12.18
C ALA A 134 -6.09 1.76 12.61
N PRO A 135 -6.95 2.72 13.03
CA PRO A 135 -8.35 2.41 13.36
C PRO A 135 -9.21 1.96 12.17
N LEU A 136 -8.74 2.19 10.94
CA LEU A 136 -9.46 1.79 9.71
C LEU A 136 -9.13 0.36 9.31
N LEU A 137 -8.01 -0.19 9.82
CA LEU A 137 -7.58 -1.55 9.48
C LEU A 137 -8.50 -2.58 10.15
N PHE A 138 -8.83 -3.62 9.38
CA PHE A 138 -9.63 -4.75 9.83
C PHE A 138 -11.05 -4.39 10.30
N ASN A 139 -11.49 -3.17 10.00
CA ASN A 139 -12.85 -2.71 10.26
C ASN A 139 -13.61 -2.62 8.93
N PRO A 140 -14.36 -3.65 8.55
CA PRO A 140 -15.24 -3.59 7.39
C PRO A 140 -16.43 -2.68 7.75
N GLY A 141 -16.35 -1.39 7.44
CA GLY A 141 -17.41 -0.41 7.68
C GLY A 141 -18.84 -0.91 7.39
#